data_f4aed5929556a0210fc9ed31abd3ba2c
#
_entry.id   f4aed5929556a0210fc9ed31abd3ba2c
#
_cell.length_a   1.000
_cell.length_b   1.000
_cell.length_c   1.000
_cell.angle_alpha   90.00
_cell.angle_beta   90.00
_cell.angle_gamma   90.00
#
_symmetry.space_group_name_H-M   'P 1'
#
loop_
_entity.id
_entity.type
_entity.pdbx_description
1 polymer ?
#
loop_
_entity_poly.entity_id
_entity_poly.type
_entity_poly.pdbx_seq_one_letter_code
_entity_poly.pdbx_strand_id
1 'polypeptide(L)'
;MNLVNDLPGICDHRGSAIPRFWEIDYLRGIAIVMMIIFHVAFDMAYFGIVNLGVHTVPWRALAVCTASLFLLLVGVSLTLSSARAQKTLKRRDFLLKYLRRGAGIMGLGFLLTLVTLILAPKEPILFGILHLIGFSVILSPLFIRYTWVNFFAGLGAIFVGWGIGGIPGPSYLLWLGVHPPGFASLDYTPVFPWIGAVLLGVWLGHLLYPGGQRRSGLSVPHLPGRDIL
;
A
#
# COMPACT_ATOMS: atom_id res chain seq x y z
N MET A 1 35.43 11.42 13.96
CA MET A 1 35.24 10.23 13.11
C MET A 1 33.74 9.97 13.12
N ASN A 2 33.02 10.45 12.07
CA ASN A 2 31.53 10.46 12.05
C ASN A 2 31.03 9.09 11.53
N LEU A 3 30.54 8.26 12.43
CA LEU A 3 29.98 6.93 12.17
C LEU A 3 28.67 6.94 11.32
N VAL A 4 28.13 8.11 11.00
CA VAL A 4 26.86 8.26 10.24
C VAL A 4 27.05 8.13 8.73
N ASN A 5 28.28 8.25 8.22
CA ASN A 5 28.55 8.26 6.77
C ASN A 5 28.72 6.87 6.14
N ASP A 6 28.79 5.80 6.93
CA ASP A 6 29.13 4.46 6.45
C ASP A 6 27.93 3.52 6.32
N LEU A 7 26.69 4.01 6.50
CA LEU A 7 25.50 3.21 6.29
C LEU A 7 25.03 3.32 4.82
N PRO A 8 25.08 2.25 4.03
CA PRO A 8 24.66 2.26 2.63
C PRO A 8 23.13 2.52 2.56
N GLY A 9 22.74 3.64 1.96
CA GLY A 9 21.36 4.01 1.69
C GLY A 9 20.86 5.32 2.33
N ILE A 10 21.64 5.98 3.16
CA ILE A 10 21.26 7.24 3.83
C ILE A 10 21.68 8.48 3.05
N CYS A 11 22.69 8.40 2.20
CA CYS A 11 23.18 9.51 1.39
C CYS A 11 23.01 9.25 -0.11
N ASP A 12 22.73 10.32 -0.87
CA ASP A 12 22.85 10.35 -2.33
C ASP A 12 24.35 10.31 -2.70
N HIS A 13 24.68 9.87 -3.94
CA HIS A 13 26.04 9.84 -4.50
C HIS A 13 26.79 11.21 -4.44
N ARG A 14 26.15 12.28 -3.98
CA ARG A 14 26.72 13.62 -3.72
C ARG A 14 26.92 13.92 -2.24
N GLY A 15 26.75 12.93 -1.34
CA GLY A 15 26.90 13.15 0.10
C GLY A 15 25.76 13.94 0.76
N SER A 16 24.67 14.24 0.03
CA SER A 16 23.51 14.91 0.62
C SER A 16 22.55 13.88 1.22
N ALA A 17 22.13 14.11 2.46
CA ALA A 17 21.13 13.30 3.13
C ALA A 17 19.85 13.23 2.28
N ILE A 18 19.31 12.03 2.09
CA ILE A 18 18.05 11.83 1.37
C ILE A 18 16.94 12.54 2.16
N PRO A 19 16.22 13.53 1.58
CA PRO A 19 15.19 14.25 2.29
C PRO A 19 14.11 13.27 2.76
N ARG A 20 13.98 13.10 4.06
CA ARG A 20 12.91 12.33 4.70
C ARG A 20 11.73 13.26 4.93
N PHE A 21 10.53 12.74 4.71
CA PHE A 21 9.27 13.45 4.95
C PHE A 21 8.60 12.83 6.17
N TRP A 22 8.85 13.42 7.34
CA TRP A 22 8.39 12.91 8.63
C TRP A 22 6.87 12.72 8.69
N GLU A 23 6.10 13.55 7.98
CA GLU A 23 4.64 13.46 7.88
C GLU A 23 4.19 12.12 7.27
N ILE A 24 4.93 11.61 6.28
CA ILE A 24 4.64 10.31 5.65
C ILE A 24 4.97 9.18 6.61
N ASP A 25 6.10 9.29 7.31
CA ASP A 25 6.53 8.27 8.28
C ASP A 25 5.59 8.26 9.49
N TYR A 26 5.10 9.42 9.93
CA TYR A 26 4.08 9.54 10.97
C TYR A 26 2.75 8.86 10.57
N LEU A 27 2.24 9.16 9.37
CA LEU A 27 1.02 8.52 8.87
C LEU A 27 1.17 7.00 8.69
N ARG A 28 2.35 6.53 8.29
CA ARG A 28 2.66 5.09 8.28
C ARG A 28 2.61 4.49 9.68
N GLY A 29 3.17 5.19 10.66
CA GLY A 29 3.10 4.77 12.07
C GLY A 29 1.64 4.63 12.53
N ILE A 30 0.79 5.61 12.24
CA ILE A 30 -0.65 5.53 12.53
C ILE A 30 -1.28 4.32 11.84
N ALA A 31 -1.03 4.13 10.55
CA ALA A 31 -1.60 3.01 9.80
C ALA A 31 -1.15 1.65 10.38
N ILE A 32 0.11 1.53 10.82
CA ILE A 32 0.62 0.32 11.48
C ILE A 32 -0.09 0.08 12.82
N VAL A 33 -0.25 1.12 13.65
CA VAL A 33 -0.95 1.00 14.93
C VAL A 33 -2.40 0.57 14.71
N MET A 34 -3.11 1.20 13.78
CA MET A 34 -4.49 0.82 13.42
C MET A 34 -4.55 -0.64 12.94
N MET A 35 -3.59 -1.06 12.12
CA MET A 35 -3.49 -2.43 11.62
C MET A 35 -3.29 -3.42 12.77
N ILE A 36 -2.38 -3.13 13.72
CA ILE A 36 -2.12 -4.00 14.89
C ILE A 36 -3.39 -4.12 15.74
N ILE A 37 -4.05 -2.99 16.04
CA ILE A 37 -5.29 -3.00 16.83
C ILE A 37 -6.34 -3.89 16.16
N PHE A 38 -6.55 -3.73 14.85
CA PHE A 38 -7.53 -4.53 14.12
C PHE A 38 -7.18 -6.03 14.13
N HIS A 39 -5.91 -6.39 13.83
CA HIS A 39 -5.50 -7.79 13.79
C HIS A 39 -5.56 -8.47 15.15
N VAL A 40 -5.11 -7.80 16.21
CA VAL A 40 -5.23 -8.33 17.58
C VAL A 40 -6.69 -8.59 17.93
N ALA A 41 -7.58 -7.64 17.65
CA ALA A 41 -9.01 -7.81 17.92
C ALA A 41 -9.63 -8.93 17.08
N PHE A 42 -9.25 -9.01 15.80
CA PHE A 42 -9.69 -10.07 14.89
C PHE A 42 -9.22 -11.44 15.36
N ASP A 43 -7.94 -11.60 15.70
CA ASP A 43 -7.38 -12.87 16.16
C ASP A 43 -8.00 -13.31 17.48
N MET A 44 -8.20 -12.39 18.44
CA MET A 44 -8.88 -12.71 19.71
C MET A 44 -10.31 -13.22 19.49
N ALA A 45 -11.04 -12.63 18.53
CA ALA A 45 -12.37 -13.09 18.17
C ALA A 45 -12.35 -14.40 17.38
N TYR A 46 -11.41 -14.55 16.44
CA TYR A 46 -11.25 -15.75 15.61
C TYR A 46 -10.94 -17.01 16.44
N PHE A 47 -10.06 -16.87 17.44
CA PHE A 47 -9.74 -17.96 18.37
C PHE A 47 -10.75 -18.11 19.51
N GLY A 48 -11.84 -17.33 19.52
CA GLY A 48 -12.89 -17.42 20.53
C GLY A 48 -12.47 -16.96 21.93
N ILE A 49 -11.37 -16.20 22.07
CA ILE A 49 -10.87 -15.70 23.35
C ILE A 49 -11.80 -14.62 23.91
N VAL A 50 -12.24 -13.70 23.03
CA VAL A 50 -13.16 -12.61 23.38
C VAL A 50 -14.18 -12.42 22.27
N ASN A 51 -15.44 -12.22 22.62
CA ASN A 51 -16.48 -11.89 21.63
C ASN A 51 -16.53 -10.38 21.37
N LEU A 52 -15.69 -9.89 20.46
CA LEU A 52 -15.57 -8.46 20.13
C LEU A 52 -16.51 -8.01 19.00
N GLY A 53 -17.28 -8.92 18.41
CA GLY A 53 -18.16 -8.58 17.28
C GLY A 53 -17.41 -7.92 16.12
N VAL A 54 -16.25 -8.45 15.71
CA VAL A 54 -15.33 -7.86 14.69
C VAL A 54 -15.98 -7.66 13.32
N HIS A 55 -17.14 -8.24 13.07
CA HIS A 55 -17.93 -8.05 11.85
C HIS A 55 -18.89 -6.85 11.94
N THR A 56 -18.95 -6.15 13.08
CA THR A 56 -19.78 -4.95 13.23
C THR A 56 -19.20 -3.76 12.48
N VAL A 57 -20.06 -2.76 12.22
CA VAL A 57 -19.72 -1.57 11.43
C VAL A 57 -18.44 -0.86 11.91
N PRO A 58 -18.19 -0.63 13.21
CA PRO A 58 -16.99 0.08 13.66
C PRO A 58 -15.69 -0.65 13.28
N TRP A 59 -15.64 -1.97 13.46
CA TRP A 59 -14.46 -2.77 13.12
C TRP A 59 -14.21 -2.84 11.62
N ARG A 60 -15.29 -2.99 10.84
CA ARG A 60 -15.20 -2.94 9.37
C ARG A 60 -14.72 -1.58 8.89
N ALA A 61 -15.22 -0.50 9.48
CA ALA A 61 -14.77 0.86 9.17
C ALA A 61 -13.27 1.03 9.48
N LEU A 62 -12.81 0.55 10.66
CA LEU A 62 -11.40 0.57 11.03
C LEU A 62 -10.54 -0.18 10.00
N ALA A 63 -10.94 -1.38 9.59
CA ALA A 63 -10.23 -2.18 8.60
C ALA A 63 -10.13 -1.45 7.25
N VAL A 64 -11.26 -0.92 6.75
CA VAL A 64 -11.31 -0.18 5.48
C VAL A 64 -10.48 1.10 5.54
N CYS A 65 -10.58 1.88 6.63
CA CYS A 65 -9.77 3.09 6.82
C CYS A 65 -8.27 2.76 6.87
N THR A 66 -7.89 1.72 7.60
CA THR A 66 -6.51 1.26 7.72
C THR A 66 -5.94 0.85 6.35
N ALA A 67 -6.65 -0.01 5.63
CA ALA A 67 -6.24 -0.47 4.31
C ALA A 67 -6.15 0.69 3.31
N SER A 68 -7.16 1.59 3.30
CA SER A 68 -7.18 2.77 2.44
C SER A 68 -6.01 3.69 2.71
N LEU A 69 -5.73 4.00 3.99
CA LEU A 69 -4.60 4.84 4.39
C LEU A 69 -3.28 4.20 3.96
N PHE A 70 -3.12 2.91 4.19
CA PHE A 70 -1.90 2.19 3.84
C PHE A 70 -1.67 2.20 2.32
N LEU A 71 -2.69 1.93 1.52
CA LEU A 71 -2.61 1.93 0.06
C LEU A 71 -2.39 3.33 -0.53
N LEU A 72 -3.01 4.37 0.04
CA LEU A 72 -2.71 5.76 -0.30
C LEU A 72 -1.23 6.08 -0.07
N LEU A 73 -0.69 5.69 1.09
CA LEU A 73 0.72 5.91 1.43
C LEU A 73 1.67 5.11 0.53
N VAL A 74 1.27 3.93 0.06
CA VAL A 74 2.00 3.19 -0.99
C VAL A 74 2.08 4.04 -2.26
N GLY A 75 0.97 4.61 -2.73
CA GLY A 75 0.93 5.48 -3.90
C GLY A 75 1.82 6.73 -3.78
N VAL A 76 1.72 7.45 -2.65
CA VAL A 76 2.60 8.60 -2.35
C VAL A 76 4.07 8.19 -2.37
N SER A 77 4.39 7.05 -1.73
CA SER A 77 5.76 6.52 -1.64
C SER A 77 6.32 6.12 -3.00
N LEU A 78 5.47 5.57 -3.88
CA LEU A 78 5.84 5.25 -5.26
C LEU A 78 6.21 6.52 -6.02
N THR A 79 5.44 7.60 -5.87
CA THR A 79 5.74 8.91 -6.51
C THR A 79 7.09 9.45 -6.06
N LEU A 80 7.36 9.47 -4.76
CA LEU A 80 8.64 9.92 -4.20
C LEU A 80 9.82 9.05 -4.66
N SER A 81 9.64 7.72 -4.61
CA SER A 81 10.66 6.78 -5.07
C SER A 81 10.94 6.94 -6.56
N SER A 82 9.91 7.15 -7.39
CA SER A 82 10.06 7.31 -8.82
C SER A 82 10.74 8.62 -9.20
N ALA A 83 10.39 9.72 -8.54
CA ALA A 83 11.01 11.03 -8.79
C ALA A 83 12.54 11.00 -8.55
N ARG A 84 12.97 10.22 -7.55
CA ARG A 84 14.40 10.00 -7.28
C ARG A 84 15.05 9.05 -8.31
N ALA A 85 14.39 7.93 -8.58
CA ALA A 85 14.92 6.91 -9.49
C ALA A 85 15.06 7.41 -10.94
N GLN A 86 14.15 8.28 -11.41
CA GLN A 86 14.19 8.84 -12.76
C GLN A 86 15.38 9.80 -12.95
N LYS A 87 15.93 10.38 -11.87
CA LYS A 87 17.11 11.26 -11.93
C LYS A 87 18.43 10.49 -12.09
N THR A 88 18.47 9.22 -11.68
CA THR A 88 19.70 8.44 -11.55
C THR A 88 19.74 7.19 -12.43
N LEU A 89 18.59 6.61 -12.76
CA LEU A 89 18.52 5.31 -13.45
C LEU A 89 18.11 5.47 -14.93
N LYS A 90 18.71 4.63 -15.77
CA LYS A 90 18.25 4.42 -17.15
C LYS A 90 16.88 3.73 -17.13
N ARG A 91 16.11 3.85 -18.22
CA ARG A 91 14.74 3.30 -18.33
C ARG A 91 14.67 1.81 -17.99
N ARG A 92 15.62 1.01 -18.44
CA ARG A 92 15.66 -0.45 -18.18
C ARG A 92 15.85 -0.73 -16.69
N ASP A 93 16.80 -0.04 -16.04
CA ASP A 93 17.11 -0.25 -14.63
C ASP A 93 15.96 0.24 -13.73
N PHE A 94 15.29 1.32 -14.15
CA PHE A 94 14.08 1.79 -13.52
C PHE A 94 12.96 0.72 -13.53
N LEU A 95 12.67 0.15 -14.71
CA LEU A 95 11.66 -0.91 -14.84
C LEU A 95 12.04 -2.14 -14.00
N LEU A 96 13.29 -2.57 -14.08
CA LEU A 96 13.78 -3.73 -13.35
C LEU A 96 13.73 -3.54 -11.84
N LYS A 97 14.01 -2.32 -11.34
CA LYS A 97 13.87 -1.96 -9.93
C LYS A 97 12.46 -2.20 -9.42
N TYR A 98 11.43 -1.70 -10.13
CA TYR A 98 10.03 -1.83 -9.72
C TYR A 98 9.52 -3.25 -9.89
N LEU A 99 9.93 -3.93 -10.96
CA LEU A 99 9.60 -5.34 -11.17
C LEU A 99 10.15 -6.23 -10.03
N ARG A 100 11.43 -6.11 -9.71
CA ARG A 100 12.05 -6.89 -8.62
C ARG A 100 11.41 -6.58 -7.26
N ARG A 101 11.17 -5.30 -6.96
CA ARG A 101 10.53 -4.90 -5.70
C ARG A 101 9.11 -5.43 -5.61
N GLY A 102 8.31 -5.27 -6.66
CA GLY A 102 6.93 -5.74 -6.68
C GLY A 102 6.83 -7.25 -6.67
N ALA A 103 7.71 -7.96 -7.41
CA ALA A 103 7.79 -9.42 -7.38
C ALA A 103 8.16 -9.96 -5.99
N GLY A 104 9.07 -9.30 -5.27
CA GLY A 104 9.41 -9.67 -3.89
C GLY A 104 8.22 -9.54 -2.94
N ILE A 105 7.46 -8.42 -3.02
CA ILE A 105 6.27 -8.20 -2.21
C ILE A 105 5.17 -9.22 -2.58
N MET A 106 4.95 -9.46 -3.87
CA MET A 106 3.99 -10.44 -4.34
C MET A 106 4.37 -11.87 -3.93
N GLY A 107 5.67 -12.19 -3.93
CA GLY A 107 6.20 -13.47 -3.43
C GLY A 107 5.88 -13.69 -1.94
N LEU A 108 5.98 -12.65 -1.11
CA LEU A 108 5.52 -12.72 0.28
C LEU A 108 4.00 -12.93 0.37
N GLY A 109 3.21 -12.32 -0.53
CA GLY A 109 1.78 -12.59 -0.65
C GLY A 109 1.50 -14.07 -0.96
N PHE A 110 2.17 -14.65 -1.94
CA PHE A 110 2.04 -16.08 -2.28
C PHE A 110 2.50 -16.99 -1.14
N LEU A 111 3.52 -16.59 -0.37
CA LEU A 111 3.91 -17.34 0.82
C LEU A 111 2.78 -17.36 1.86
N LEU A 112 2.11 -16.22 2.09
CA LEU A 112 0.91 -16.17 2.97
C LEU A 112 -0.23 -17.02 2.42
N THR A 113 -0.46 -17.02 1.11
CA THR A 113 -1.43 -17.92 0.49
C THR A 113 -1.11 -19.37 0.82
N LEU A 114 0.13 -19.81 0.64
CA LEU A 114 0.55 -21.19 0.93
C LEU A 114 0.35 -21.54 2.42
N VAL A 115 0.76 -20.66 3.32
CA VAL A 115 0.61 -20.84 4.76
C VAL A 115 -0.87 -20.93 5.15
N THR A 116 -1.72 -20.05 4.63
CA THR A 116 -3.16 -20.05 4.97
C THR A 116 -3.93 -21.18 4.32
N LEU A 117 -3.51 -21.70 3.17
CA LEU A 117 -4.06 -22.92 2.59
C LEU A 117 -3.85 -24.14 3.50
N ILE A 118 -2.75 -24.15 4.26
CA ILE A 118 -2.45 -25.25 5.20
C ILE A 118 -3.13 -25.04 6.56
N LEU A 119 -3.02 -23.82 7.12
CA LEU A 119 -3.46 -23.52 8.49
C LEU A 119 -4.94 -23.13 8.60
N ALA A 120 -5.50 -22.49 7.57
CA ALA A 120 -6.87 -22.01 7.51
C ALA A 120 -7.55 -22.35 6.17
N PRO A 121 -7.68 -23.65 5.81
CA PRO A 121 -8.13 -24.08 4.48
C PRO A 121 -9.57 -23.66 4.13
N LYS A 122 -10.38 -23.29 5.13
CA LYS A 122 -11.74 -22.79 4.91
C LYS A 122 -11.78 -21.33 4.43
N GLU A 123 -10.79 -20.53 4.79
CA GLU A 123 -10.72 -19.08 4.52
C GLU A 123 -9.33 -18.65 4.06
N PRO A 124 -8.71 -19.30 3.05
CA PRO A 124 -7.35 -19.00 2.65
C PRO A 124 -7.22 -17.59 2.04
N ILE A 125 -6.08 -16.99 2.21
CA ILE A 125 -5.75 -15.71 1.55
C ILE A 125 -5.33 -16.00 0.11
N LEU A 126 -6.26 -15.83 -0.84
CA LEU A 126 -5.97 -16.06 -2.27
C LEU A 126 -5.46 -14.79 -2.97
N PHE A 127 -6.02 -13.63 -2.62
CA PHE A 127 -5.58 -12.35 -3.11
C PHE A 127 -5.77 -11.28 -2.02
N GLY A 128 -4.75 -11.10 -1.19
CA GLY A 128 -4.73 -10.15 -0.09
C GLY A 128 -3.94 -8.87 -0.39
N ILE A 129 -3.78 -8.01 0.60
CA ILE A 129 -3.18 -6.68 0.48
C ILE A 129 -1.74 -6.72 -0.06
N LEU A 130 -0.93 -7.73 0.27
CA LEU A 130 0.43 -7.88 -0.26
C LEU A 130 0.43 -8.18 -1.77
N HIS A 131 -0.52 -8.99 -2.24
CA HIS A 131 -0.67 -9.24 -3.68
C HIS A 131 -1.00 -7.94 -4.42
N LEU A 132 -1.96 -7.16 -3.89
CA LEU A 132 -2.34 -5.89 -4.48
C LEU A 132 -1.18 -4.88 -4.48
N ILE A 133 -0.43 -4.76 -3.38
CA ILE A 133 0.74 -3.86 -3.31
C ILE A 133 1.81 -4.31 -4.31
N GLY A 134 2.15 -5.59 -4.34
CA GLY A 134 3.11 -6.15 -5.29
C GLY A 134 2.71 -5.88 -6.74
N PHE A 135 1.44 -6.15 -7.08
CA PHE A 135 0.84 -5.87 -8.38
C PHE A 135 0.92 -4.37 -8.73
N SER A 136 0.52 -3.50 -7.81
CA SER A 136 0.56 -2.04 -8.01
C SER A 136 1.99 -1.53 -8.21
N VAL A 137 2.97 -2.07 -7.48
CA VAL A 137 4.39 -1.71 -7.63
C VAL A 137 4.92 -2.15 -8.98
N ILE A 138 4.59 -3.37 -9.46
CA ILE A 138 4.99 -3.87 -10.78
C ILE A 138 4.42 -2.97 -11.89
N LEU A 139 3.15 -2.59 -11.77
CA LEU A 139 2.47 -1.76 -12.77
C LEU A 139 2.80 -0.27 -12.66
N SER A 140 3.39 0.18 -11.54
CA SER A 140 3.63 1.60 -11.29
C SER A 140 4.36 2.34 -12.41
N PRO A 141 5.35 1.77 -13.15
CA PRO A 141 6.00 2.47 -14.26
C PRO A 141 5.05 2.90 -15.38
N LEU A 142 3.89 2.26 -15.52
CA LEU A 142 2.91 2.58 -16.55
C LEU A 142 2.11 3.84 -16.21
N PHE A 143 1.78 4.05 -14.93
CA PHE A 143 0.87 5.12 -14.50
C PHE A 143 1.55 6.23 -13.68
N ILE A 144 2.74 5.98 -13.11
CA ILE A 144 3.40 6.92 -12.20
C ILE A 144 3.69 8.31 -12.83
N ARG A 145 3.65 8.44 -14.14
CA ARG A 145 3.98 9.68 -14.88
C ARG A 145 2.80 10.65 -15.00
N TYR A 146 1.58 10.15 -14.78
CA TYR A 146 0.35 10.88 -15.11
C TYR A 146 -0.36 11.32 -13.83
N THR A 147 -0.51 12.63 -13.62
CA THR A 147 -1.17 13.16 -12.41
C THR A 147 -2.68 13.00 -12.49
N TRP A 148 -3.32 13.64 -13.46
CA TRP A 148 -4.78 13.66 -13.56
C TRP A 148 -5.39 12.34 -14.02
N VAL A 149 -4.67 11.57 -14.83
CA VAL A 149 -5.11 10.22 -15.21
C VAL A 149 -5.26 9.34 -13.98
N ASN A 150 -4.31 9.42 -13.02
CA ASN A 150 -4.40 8.66 -11.77
C ASN A 150 -5.59 9.08 -10.91
N PHE A 151 -5.97 10.35 -10.91
CA PHE A 151 -7.15 10.81 -10.20
C PHE A 151 -8.44 10.17 -10.79
N PHE A 152 -8.66 10.35 -12.09
CA PHE A 152 -9.87 9.82 -12.72
C PHE A 152 -9.89 8.30 -12.79
N ALA A 153 -8.76 7.66 -13.06
CA ALA A 153 -8.64 6.20 -13.03
C ALA A 153 -8.84 5.65 -11.61
N GLY A 154 -8.36 6.36 -10.58
CA GLY A 154 -8.56 6.01 -9.18
C GLY A 154 -10.03 6.03 -8.79
N LEU A 155 -10.74 7.12 -9.13
CA LEU A 155 -12.19 7.21 -8.91
C LEU A 155 -12.94 6.14 -9.72
N GLY A 156 -12.60 5.97 -11.00
CA GLY A 156 -13.19 4.94 -11.85
C GLY A 156 -13.01 3.54 -11.27
N ALA A 157 -11.82 3.22 -10.76
CA ALA A 157 -11.56 1.93 -10.10
C ALA A 157 -12.44 1.70 -8.87
N ILE A 158 -12.70 2.76 -8.07
CA ILE A 158 -13.60 2.68 -6.92
C ILE A 158 -15.04 2.42 -7.38
N PHE A 159 -15.52 3.15 -8.37
CA PHE A 159 -16.88 2.96 -8.92
C PHE A 159 -17.05 1.58 -9.54
N VAL A 160 -16.06 1.10 -10.31
CA VAL A 160 -16.08 -0.26 -10.86
C VAL A 160 -16.16 -1.28 -9.72
N GLY A 161 -15.37 -1.13 -8.67
CA GLY A 161 -15.40 -2.03 -7.52
C GLY A 161 -16.77 -2.07 -6.83
N TRP A 162 -17.46 -0.93 -6.73
CA TRP A 162 -18.84 -0.88 -6.23
C TRP A 162 -19.83 -1.62 -7.13
N GLY A 163 -19.66 -1.47 -8.45
CA GLY A 163 -20.53 -2.13 -9.42
C GLY A 163 -20.35 -3.65 -9.47
N ILE A 164 -19.12 -4.16 -9.33
CA ILE A 164 -18.84 -5.60 -9.44
C ILE A 164 -18.87 -6.35 -8.10
N GLY A 165 -18.74 -5.65 -6.98
CA GLY A 165 -18.56 -6.26 -5.65
C GLY A 165 -19.74 -7.10 -5.14
N GLY A 166 -20.88 -7.09 -5.80
CA GLY A 166 -22.04 -7.94 -5.47
C GLY A 166 -22.35 -9.00 -6.55
N ILE A 167 -21.56 -9.05 -7.64
CA ILE A 167 -21.82 -9.94 -8.77
C ILE A 167 -21.10 -11.27 -8.52
N PRO A 168 -21.84 -12.39 -8.39
CA PRO A 168 -21.21 -13.70 -8.28
C PRO A 168 -20.54 -14.09 -9.60
N GLY A 169 -19.37 -14.69 -9.52
CA GLY A 169 -18.63 -15.09 -10.70
C GLY A 169 -17.58 -16.17 -10.43
N PRO A 170 -16.85 -16.57 -11.46
CA PRO A 170 -15.90 -17.67 -11.37
C PRO A 170 -14.63 -17.26 -10.59
N SER A 171 -14.01 -18.25 -9.95
CA SER A 171 -12.84 -18.05 -9.07
C SER A 171 -11.62 -17.42 -9.74
N TYR A 172 -11.46 -17.55 -11.05
CA TYR A 172 -10.33 -16.93 -11.77
C TYR A 172 -10.44 -15.40 -11.86
N LEU A 173 -11.60 -14.80 -11.54
CA LEU A 173 -11.81 -13.36 -11.45
C LEU A 173 -11.66 -12.80 -10.02
N LEU A 174 -11.29 -13.63 -9.04
CA LEU A 174 -11.08 -13.22 -7.65
C LEU A 174 -10.16 -12.00 -7.53
N TRP A 175 -9.10 -11.97 -8.29
CA TRP A 175 -8.13 -10.86 -8.24
C TRP A 175 -8.72 -9.52 -8.71
N LEU A 176 -9.82 -9.54 -9.50
CA LEU A 176 -10.51 -8.32 -9.94
C LEU A 176 -11.57 -7.83 -8.93
N GLY A 177 -12.12 -8.70 -8.08
CA GLY A 177 -13.17 -8.34 -7.14
C GLY A 177 -14.46 -9.12 -7.31
N VAL A 178 -14.48 -10.09 -8.23
CA VAL A 178 -15.61 -10.99 -8.47
C VAL A 178 -15.31 -12.34 -7.83
N HIS A 179 -16.23 -12.90 -7.08
CA HIS A 179 -16.01 -14.16 -6.34
C HIS A 179 -17.23 -15.08 -6.41
N PRO A 180 -17.04 -16.40 -6.28
CA PRO A 180 -18.15 -17.35 -6.23
C PRO A 180 -18.99 -17.18 -4.95
N PRO A 181 -20.26 -17.62 -4.97
CA PRO A 181 -21.10 -17.64 -3.77
C PRO A 181 -20.43 -18.45 -2.65
N GLY A 182 -20.53 -17.93 -1.41
CA GLY A 182 -19.92 -18.60 -0.24
C GLY A 182 -18.41 -18.46 -0.12
N PHE A 183 -17.77 -17.65 -0.94
CA PHE A 183 -16.34 -17.36 -0.81
C PHE A 183 -16.04 -16.63 0.50
N ALA A 184 -15.09 -17.18 1.27
CA ALA A 184 -14.55 -16.59 2.48
C ALA A 184 -13.03 -16.53 2.41
N SER A 185 -12.43 -15.50 2.99
CA SER A 185 -10.98 -15.31 3.04
C SER A 185 -10.61 -14.43 4.24
N LEU A 186 -9.50 -14.75 4.90
CA LEU A 186 -8.98 -13.94 6.03
C LEU A 186 -8.53 -12.55 5.61
N ASP A 187 -7.97 -12.42 4.40
CA ASP A 187 -7.66 -11.13 3.77
C ASP A 187 -8.05 -11.19 2.29
N TYR A 188 -9.04 -10.39 1.92
CA TYR A 188 -9.46 -10.25 0.53
C TYR A 188 -9.42 -8.79 0.11
N THR A 189 -8.39 -8.45 -0.67
CA THR A 189 -8.11 -7.09 -1.13
C THR A 189 -7.91 -7.11 -2.64
N PRO A 190 -8.99 -7.31 -3.43
CA PRO A 190 -8.91 -7.41 -4.89
C PRO A 190 -8.48 -6.09 -5.53
N VAL A 191 -8.12 -6.14 -6.82
CA VAL A 191 -7.70 -4.96 -7.57
C VAL A 191 -8.78 -3.87 -7.51
N PHE A 192 -10.03 -4.21 -7.79
CA PHE A 192 -11.14 -3.27 -7.63
C PHE A 192 -11.90 -3.53 -6.32
N PRO A 193 -12.13 -2.48 -5.50
CA PRO A 193 -11.86 -1.04 -5.70
C PRO A 193 -10.46 -0.56 -5.28
N TRP A 194 -9.64 -1.40 -4.67
CA TRP A 194 -8.50 -1.03 -3.84
C TRP A 194 -7.32 -0.38 -4.59
N ILE A 195 -7.12 -0.72 -5.87
CA ILE A 195 -6.10 -0.02 -6.68
C ILE A 195 -6.43 1.47 -6.82
N GLY A 196 -7.70 1.84 -6.68
CA GLY A 196 -8.14 3.23 -6.66
C GLY A 196 -7.46 4.04 -5.56
N ALA A 197 -7.29 3.49 -4.37
CA ALA A 197 -6.58 4.14 -3.27
C ALA A 197 -5.09 4.35 -3.62
N VAL A 198 -4.43 3.38 -4.26
CA VAL A 198 -3.04 3.53 -4.71
C VAL A 198 -2.91 4.64 -5.76
N LEU A 199 -3.80 4.67 -6.76
CA LEU A 199 -3.80 5.67 -7.82
C LEU A 199 -4.06 7.08 -7.27
N LEU A 200 -5.02 7.22 -6.35
CA LEU A 200 -5.26 8.48 -5.64
C LEU A 200 -4.05 8.88 -4.78
N GLY A 201 -3.37 7.91 -4.18
CA GLY A 201 -2.10 8.14 -3.49
C GLY A 201 -1.00 8.66 -4.40
N VAL A 202 -0.89 8.14 -5.64
CA VAL A 202 0.04 8.68 -6.66
C VAL A 202 -0.32 10.11 -7.04
N TRP A 203 -1.60 10.39 -7.27
CA TRP A 203 -2.08 11.73 -7.54
C TRP A 203 -1.75 12.71 -6.40
N LEU A 204 -2.04 12.35 -5.15
CA LEU A 204 -1.67 13.13 -3.98
C LEU A 204 -0.14 13.34 -3.88
N GLY A 205 0.63 12.30 -4.16
CA GLY A 205 2.08 12.39 -4.19
C GLY A 205 2.60 13.43 -5.18
N HIS A 206 1.99 13.52 -6.36
CA HIS A 206 2.33 14.57 -7.34
C HIS A 206 1.92 15.98 -6.88
N LEU A 207 0.79 16.11 -6.19
CA LEU A 207 0.30 17.41 -5.71
C LEU A 207 1.14 17.93 -4.54
N LEU A 208 1.45 17.07 -3.58
CA LEU A 208 2.12 17.45 -2.33
C LEU A 208 3.63 17.49 -2.48
N TYR A 209 4.20 16.66 -3.37
CA TYR A 209 5.64 16.48 -3.55
C TYR A 209 6.06 16.54 -5.03
N PRO A 210 5.82 17.67 -5.73
CA PRO A 210 6.20 17.82 -7.13
C PRO A 210 7.72 17.63 -7.30
N GLY A 211 8.11 16.76 -8.26
CA GLY A 211 9.53 16.45 -8.50
C GLY A 211 10.24 15.76 -7.33
N GLY A 212 9.49 15.25 -6.34
CA GLY A 212 10.03 14.59 -5.14
C GLY A 212 10.49 15.55 -4.05
N GLN A 213 10.07 16.83 -4.13
CA GLN A 213 10.31 17.85 -3.12
C GLN A 213 8.98 18.33 -2.54
N ARG A 214 8.98 18.75 -1.27
CA ARG A 214 7.78 19.32 -0.65
C ARG A 214 7.37 20.60 -1.40
N ARG A 215 6.07 20.73 -1.68
CA ARG A 215 5.52 21.94 -2.30
C ARG A 215 5.77 23.15 -1.38
N SER A 216 6.32 24.23 -1.91
CA SER A 216 6.47 25.50 -1.20
C SER A 216 5.09 26.02 -0.77
N GLY A 217 4.87 26.18 0.55
CA GLY A 217 3.59 26.59 1.13
C GLY A 217 2.92 25.55 2.04
N LEU A 218 3.38 24.29 2.06
CA LEU A 218 3.04 23.34 3.11
C LEU A 218 3.92 23.62 4.35
N SER A 219 3.51 24.58 5.19
CA SER A 219 4.10 24.74 6.52
C SER A 219 3.60 23.61 7.40
N VAL A 220 4.40 22.59 7.57
CA VAL A 220 4.12 21.52 8.54
C VAL A 220 4.79 21.91 9.86
N PRO A 221 4.07 21.87 10.99
CA PRO A 221 4.63 22.23 12.30
C PRO A 221 5.94 21.49 12.56
N HIS A 222 6.94 22.16 13.08
CA HIS A 222 8.16 21.53 13.61
C HIS A 222 7.77 20.73 14.86
N LEU A 223 7.79 19.40 14.78
CA LEU A 223 7.74 18.59 15.97
C LEU A 223 9.12 18.61 16.66
N PRO A 224 9.19 18.90 17.97
CA PRO A 224 10.43 18.76 18.72
C PRO A 224 10.86 17.28 18.72
N GLY A 225 12.11 16.99 18.37
CA GLY A 225 12.66 15.63 18.28
C GLY A 225 13.14 15.22 16.88
N ARG A 226 13.08 16.11 15.88
CA ARG A 226 13.51 15.84 14.50
C ARG A 226 15.00 15.48 14.35
N ASP A 227 15.82 15.86 15.31
CA ASP A 227 17.28 15.71 15.25
C ASP A 227 17.80 14.41 15.88
N ILE A 228 16.88 13.51 16.30
CA ILE A 228 17.22 12.26 17.03
C ILE A 228 16.94 10.99 16.18
N LEU A 229 16.42 11.12 14.94
CA LEU A 229 16.11 9.97 14.08
C LEU A 229 16.93 9.96 12.81
#